data_76496b085e38f77225fd230217cfe943
#
_entry.id   76496b085e38f77225fd230217cfe943
#
_cell.length_a   1.000
_cell.length_b   1.000
_cell.length_c   1.000
_cell.angle_alpha   90.00
_cell.angle_beta   90.00
_cell.angle_gamma   90.00
#
_symmetry.space_group_name_H-M   'P 1'
#
loop_
_entity.id
_entity.type
_entity.pdbx_description
1 polymer ?
#
loop_
_entity_poly.entity_id
_entity_poly.type
_entity_poly.pdbx_seq_one_letter_code
_entity_poly.pdbx_strand_id
1 'polypeptide(L)'
;MAVGKRTIAVVGGGVVGPAMDRLNGFLLELTGKERPRICAIPTATGDTAANLVVYYQRYARRADATHLDLFDRSVVDIAGLLLAQDIIWVGGGNTANMLAVWRVHGVDTILREAWQRGIVLAGGSAGGLCWFECGVTDSFGPLAPLNDGLGLLPGSHCPHYDSEPERRPTYKRLIKGGFPAGYAADDGVVLLFRDRQLAEVVTVREEAHGYRVECGDGRVEETVLPSRLLV
;
A
#
# COMPACT_ATOMS: atom_id res chain seq x y z
N MET A 1 1.78 3.23 28.27
CA MET A 1 0.72 3.55 27.30
C MET A 1 0.49 2.30 26.45
N ALA A 2 -0.74 1.82 26.30
CA ALA A 2 -1.02 0.71 25.40
C ALA A 2 -0.65 1.15 23.97
N VAL A 3 0.30 0.46 23.35
CA VAL A 3 0.62 0.68 21.95
C VAL A 3 -0.64 0.36 21.16
N GLY A 4 -1.21 1.34 20.46
CA GLY A 4 -2.35 1.12 19.56
C GLY A 4 -2.03 0.01 18.56
N LYS A 5 -3.06 -0.70 18.09
CA LYS A 5 -2.86 -1.77 17.08
C LYS A 5 -2.14 -1.19 15.86
N ARG A 6 -1.00 -1.77 15.49
CA ARG A 6 -0.23 -1.39 14.30
C ARG A 6 -1.08 -1.58 13.05
N THR A 7 -1.20 -0.56 12.24
CA THR A 7 -2.16 -0.53 11.12
C THR A 7 -1.44 -0.39 9.79
N ILE A 8 -1.81 -1.24 8.83
CA ILE A 8 -1.42 -1.09 7.42
C ILE A 8 -2.68 -1.16 6.56
N ALA A 9 -2.88 -0.15 5.70
CA ALA A 9 -3.95 -0.09 4.71
C ALA A 9 -3.36 -0.30 3.30
N VAL A 10 -3.64 -1.45 2.71
CA VAL A 10 -3.15 -1.85 1.38
C VAL A 10 -4.24 -1.58 0.36
N VAL A 11 -4.02 -0.65 -0.55
CA VAL A 11 -4.97 -0.29 -1.61
C VAL A 11 -4.57 -1.01 -2.90
N GLY A 12 -5.49 -1.75 -3.51
CA GLY A 12 -5.24 -2.52 -4.74
C GLY A 12 -4.86 -1.63 -5.92
N GLY A 13 -5.60 -0.55 -6.11
CA GLY A 13 -5.33 0.45 -7.12
C GLY A 13 -6.20 1.68 -6.96
N GLY A 14 -5.93 2.70 -7.75
CA GLY A 14 -6.64 3.97 -7.68
C GLY A 14 -8.01 3.93 -8.34
N VAL A 15 -8.88 4.77 -7.86
CA VAL A 15 -10.16 5.12 -8.48
C VAL A 15 -10.21 6.62 -8.73
N VAL A 16 -11.21 7.11 -9.43
CA VAL A 16 -11.38 8.54 -9.74
C VAL A 16 -12.69 9.10 -9.17
N GLY A 17 -12.77 10.41 -9.09
CA GLY A 17 -13.99 11.12 -8.68
C GLY A 17 -14.37 10.87 -7.21
N PRO A 18 -15.68 10.90 -6.86
CA PRO A 18 -16.16 10.81 -5.47
C PRO A 18 -15.73 9.53 -4.74
N ALA A 19 -15.52 8.43 -5.46
CA ALA A 19 -15.02 7.18 -4.88
C ALA A 19 -13.63 7.36 -4.28
N MET A 20 -12.75 8.14 -4.92
CA MET A 20 -11.45 8.48 -4.39
C MET A 20 -11.56 9.31 -3.10
N ASP A 21 -12.52 10.23 -3.02
CA ASP A 21 -12.70 11.07 -1.83
C ASP A 21 -13.16 10.24 -0.62
N ARG A 22 -14.03 9.24 -0.85
CA ARG A 22 -14.43 8.28 0.21
C ARG A 22 -13.24 7.46 0.69
N LEU A 23 -12.44 6.93 -0.24
CA LEU A 23 -11.23 6.16 0.10
C LEU A 23 -10.24 7.01 0.91
N ASN A 24 -9.95 8.22 0.46
CA ASN A 24 -9.06 9.14 1.18
C ASN A 24 -9.61 9.50 2.56
N GLY A 25 -10.93 9.69 2.69
CA GLY A 25 -11.61 9.90 3.96
C GLY A 25 -11.37 8.77 4.93
N PHE A 26 -11.66 7.55 4.49
CA PHE A 26 -11.44 6.34 5.27
C PHE A 26 -9.99 6.21 5.75
N LEU A 27 -9.00 6.47 4.89
CA LEU A 27 -7.59 6.39 5.28
C LEU A 27 -7.25 7.39 6.40
N LEU A 28 -7.75 8.62 6.35
CA LEU A 28 -7.52 9.61 7.41
C LEU A 28 -8.21 9.22 8.71
N GLU A 29 -9.42 8.67 8.66
CA GLU A 29 -10.18 8.20 9.83
C GLU A 29 -9.46 7.09 10.61
N LEU A 30 -8.60 6.29 9.96
CA LEU A 30 -7.78 5.27 10.63
C LEU A 30 -6.86 5.83 11.72
N THR A 31 -6.54 7.12 11.66
CA THR A 31 -5.70 7.80 12.65
C THR A 31 -6.46 8.16 13.94
N GLY A 32 -7.79 8.19 13.89
CA GLY A 32 -8.64 8.66 15.01
C GLY A 32 -8.53 10.16 15.29
N LYS A 33 -7.94 10.96 14.38
CA LYS A 33 -7.74 12.40 14.52
C LYS A 33 -8.61 13.18 13.54
N GLU A 34 -9.13 14.32 13.96
CA GLU A 34 -9.90 15.22 13.09
C GLU A 34 -9.04 15.81 11.98
N ARG A 35 -7.81 16.23 12.31
CA ARG A 35 -6.83 16.76 11.37
C ARG A 35 -5.47 16.07 11.55
N PRO A 36 -5.27 14.88 10.96
CA PRO A 36 -4.02 14.14 11.11
C PRO A 36 -2.87 14.77 10.31
N ARG A 37 -1.64 14.50 10.76
CA ARG A 37 -0.42 14.76 9.99
C ARG A 37 -0.21 13.61 9.02
N ILE A 38 -0.11 13.90 7.73
CA ILE A 38 0.13 12.92 6.68
C ILE A 38 1.36 13.28 5.86
N CYS A 39 2.24 12.31 5.64
CA CYS A 39 3.39 12.46 4.76
C CYS A 39 3.27 11.52 3.55
N ALA A 40 3.38 12.07 2.33
CA ALA A 40 3.54 11.27 1.13
C ALA A 40 5.01 10.93 0.88
N ILE A 41 5.26 9.71 0.37
CA ILE A 41 6.57 9.31 -0.15
C ILE A 41 6.38 8.92 -1.63
N PRO A 42 6.64 9.85 -2.59
CA PRO A 42 6.33 9.65 -4.01
C PRO A 42 7.45 8.92 -4.77
N THR A 43 8.42 8.31 -4.09
CA THR A 43 9.63 7.71 -4.66
C THR A 43 9.35 6.73 -5.81
N ALA A 44 8.24 5.98 -5.78
CA ALA A 44 7.88 5.03 -6.81
C ALA A 44 7.71 5.67 -8.21
N THR A 45 7.47 6.98 -8.28
CA THR A 45 7.34 7.77 -9.51
C THR A 45 8.51 8.72 -9.76
N GLY A 46 9.63 8.57 -9.01
CA GLY A 46 10.77 9.45 -9.10
C GLY A 46 10.47 10.87 -8.58
N ASP A 47 9.67 10.97 -7.53
CA ASP A 47 9.29 12.22 -6.85
C ASP A 47 8.66 13.26 -7.81
N THR A 48 7.85 12.81 -8.76
CA THR A 48 7.27 13.71 -9.78
C THR A 48 6.34 14.75 -9.18
N ALA A 49 6.56 16.03 -9.54
CA ALA A 49 5.73 17.15 -9.08
C ALA A 49 4.23 16.99 -9.40
N ALA A 50 3.89 16.35 -10.52
CA ALA A 50 2.50 16.07 -10.89
C ALA A 50 1.77 15.24 -9.84
N ASN A 51 2.42 14.23 -9.28
CA ASN A 51 1.83 13.39 -8.23
C ASN A 51 1.70 14.15 -6.90
N LEU A 52 2.64 15.02 -6.58
CA LEU A 52 2.55 15.88 -5.42
C LEU A 52 1.39 16.88 -5.52
N VAL A 53 1.16 17.46 -6.70
CA VAL A 53 -0.01 18.33 -6.91
C VAL A 53 -1.31 17.58 -6.61
N VAL A 54 -1.47 16.38 -7.16
CA VAL A 54 -2.65 15.53 -6.91
C VAL A 54 -2.77 15.16 -5.44
N TYR A 55 -1.66 14.82 -4.78
CA TYR A 55 -1.62 14.51 -3.35
C TYR A 55 -2.12 15.69 -2.50
N TYR A 56 -1.58 16.90 -2.72
CA TYR A 56 -1.98 18.08 -1.96
C TYR A 56 -3.43 18.50 -2.24
N GLN A 57 -3.92 18.34 -3.49
CA GLN A 57 -5.33 18.57 -3.81
C GLN A 57 -6.27 17.67 -2.99
N ARG A 58 -5.85 16.43 -2.73
CA ARG A 58 -6.63 15.45 -1.97
C ARG A 58 -6.62 15.69 -0.46
N TYR A 59 -5.47 16.06 0.09
CA TYR A 59 -5.26 16.00 1.54
C TYR A 59 -5.11 17.35 2.23
N ALA A 60 -4.61 18.42 1.59
CA ALA A 60 -4.26 19.68 2.27
C ALA A 60 -5.42 20.39 2.98
N ARG A 61 -6.68 20.14 2.55
CA ARG A 61 -7.86 20.71 3.21
C ARG A 61 -8.28 19.93 4.46
N ARG A 62 -7.90 18.66 4.57
CA ARG A 62 -8.39 17.69 5.57
C ARG A 62 -7.31 17.24 6.54
N ALA A 63 -6.05 17.49 6.24
CA ALA A 63 -4.89 17.03 7.00
C ALA A 63 -3.75 18.04 6.93
N ASP A 64 -2.78 17.92 7.85
CA ASP A 64 -1.50 18.63 7.75
C ASP A 64 -0.58 17.79 6.86
N ALA A 65 -0.62 18.13 5.56
CA ALA A 65 0.01 17.35 4.51
C ALA A 65 1.46 17.81 4.29
N THR A 66 2.38 16.86 4.28
CA THR A 66 3.79 17.01 3.93
C THR A 66 4.22 15.92 2.95
N HIS A 67 5.44 16.00 2.42
CA HIS A 67 6.00 14.94 1.58
C HIS A 67 7.50 14.79 1.84
N LEU A 68 8.04 13.67 1.39
CA LEU A 68 9.46 13.35 1.43
C LEU A 68 9.97 13.04 0.03
N ASP A 69 10.79 13.94 -0.53
CA ASP A 69 11.54 13.71 -1.77
C ASP A 69 12.89 13.08 -1.46
N LEU A 70 13.31 12.11 -2.26
CA LEU A 70 14.57 11.39 -2.11
C LEU A 70 15.51 11.58 -3.30
N PHE A 71 14.99 11.91 -4.49
CA PHE A 71 15.79 12.17 -5.70
C PHE A 71 16.42 13.57 -5.69
N ASP A 72 15.71 14.58 -5.19
CA ASP A 72 16.23 15.92 -4.91
C ASP A 72 16.02 16.23 -3.43
N ARG A 73 16.75 15.50 -2.60
CA ARG A 73 16.55 15.46 -1.16
C ARG A 73 16.90 16.77 -0.48
N SER A 74 15.90 17.46 0.06
CA SER A 74 16.03 18.67 0.89
C SER A 74 15.94 18.37 2.40
N VAL A 75 15.28 17.27 2.79
CA VAL A 75 15.09 16.87 4.19
C VAL A 75 16.33 16.19 4.74
N VAL A 76 16.97 16.79 5.74
CA VAL A 76 18.14 16.22 6.41
C VAL A 76 17.74 15.13 7.40
N ASP A 77 16.76 15.41 8.28
CA ASP A 77 16.26 14.48 9.29
C ASP A 77 15.00 13.76 8.79
N ILE A 78 15.20 12.69 8.01
CA ILE A 78 14.12 11.85 7.50
C ILE A 78 13.35 11.18 8.66
N ALA A 79 14.07 10.70 9.68
CA ALA A 79 13.45 10.04 10.81
C ALA A 79 12.54 11.02 11.59
N GLY A 80 13.02 12.22 11.88
CA GLY A 80 12.23 13.25 12.52
C GLY A 80 10.97 13.61 11.73
N LEU A 81 11.06 13.71 10.40
CA LEU A 81 9.88 13.96 9.55
C LEU A 81 8.87 12.81 9.62
N LEU A 82 9.30 11.57 9.35
CA LEU A 82 8.38 10.44 9.22
C LEU A 82 7.81 9.97 10.56
N LEU A 83 8.61 9.96 11.62
CA LEU A 83 8.17 9.53 12.95
C LEU A 83 7.29 10.57 13.67
N ALA A 84 7.20 11.79 13.14
CA ALA A 84 6.27 12.80 13.61
C ALA A 84 4.86 12.70 13.00
N GLN A 85 4.64 11.80 12.03
CA GLN A 85 3.37 11.66 11.33
C GLN A 85 2.35 10.84 12.10
N ASP A 86 1.09 10.92 11.67
CA ASP A 86 0.00 10.06 12.12
C ASP A 86 -0.32 8.99 11.08
N ILE A 87 -0.06 9.31 9.80
CA ILE A 87 -0.18 8.38 8.67
C ILE A 87 0.91 8.69 7.63
N ILE A 88 1.49 7.65 7.04
CA ILE A 88 2.42 7.73 5.92
C ILE A 88 1.75 7.09 4.71
N TRP A 89 1.66 7.85 3.60
CA TRP A 89 1.08 7.42 2.33
C TRP A 89 2.17 7.14 1.30
N VAL A 90 2.14 5.95 0.71
CA VAL A 90 3.04 5.57 -0.39
C VAL A 90 2.25 5.42 -1.68
N GLY A 91 2.63 6.18 -2.70
CA GLY A 91 2.02 6.14 -4.01
C GLY A 91 2.41 4.91 -4.83
N GLY A 92 1.69 4.70 -5.95
CA GLY A 92 2.03 3.69 -6.95
C GLY A 92 3.20 4.12 -7.85
N GLY A 93 3.68 3.18 -8.69
CA GLY A 93 4.79 3.36 -9.62
C GLY A 93 5.72 2.15 -9.64
N ASN A 94 7.02 2.35 -9.83
CA ASN A 94 8.01 1.28 -9.88
C ASN A 94 8.43 0.83 -8.47
N THR A 95 7.98 -0.35 -8.06
CA THR A 95 8.23 -0.89 -6.71
C THR A 95 9.70 -1.19 -6.47
N ALA A 96 10.39 -1.79 -7.43
CA ALA A 96 11.80 -2.19 -7.27
C ALA A 96 12.72 -0.96 -7.12
N ASN A 97 12.52 0.06 -7.94
CA ASN A 97 13.28 1.31 -7.86
C ASN A 97 13.01 2.03 -6.52
N MET A 98 11.75 2.09 -6.10
CA MET A 98 11.38 2.67 -4.82
C MET A 98 12.09 2.00 -3.65
N LEU A 99 12.05 0.67 -3.57
CA LEU A 99 12.70 -0.09 -2.51
C LEU A 99 14.22 0.07 -2.52
N ALA A 100 14.85 0.11 -3.69
CA ALA A 100 16.28 0.36 -3.82
C ALA A 100 16.68 1.73 -3.27
N VAL A 101 15.95 2.79 -3.66
CA VAL A 101 16.17 4.15 -3.15
C VAL A 101 15.94 4.22 -1.65
N TRP A 102 14.89 3.61 -1.14
CA TRP A 102 14.60 3.59 0.31
C TRP A 102 15.72 2.95 1.12
N ARG A 103 16.30 1.83 0.65
CA ARG A 103 17.43 1.17 1.32
C ARG A 103 18.68 2.07 1.36
N VAL A 104 18.94 2.83 0.29
CA VAL A 104 20.05 3.81 0.25
C VAL A 104 19.88 4.90 1.31
N HIS A 105 18.64 5.35 1.54
CA HIS A 105 18.33 6.44 2.47
C HIS A 105 17.89 5.97 3.88
N GLY A 106 17.81 4.66 4.14
CA GLY A 106 17.36 4.08 5.41
C GLY A 106 15.87 4.24 5.70
N VAL A 107 15.06 4.60 4.69
CA VAL A 107 13.60 4.81 4.83
C VAL A 107 12.89 3.51 5.19
N ASP A 108 13.32 2.38 4.66
CA ASP A 108 12.82 1.05 4.98
C ASP A 108 12.87 0.74 6.49
N THR A 109 13.95 1.08 7.14
CA THR A 109 14.13 0.93 8.60
C THR A 109 13.24 1.89 9.37
N ILE A 110 13.16 3.16 8.93
CA ILE A 110 12.31 4.18 9.56
C ILE A 110 10.82 3.82 9.45
N LEU A 111 10.37 3.30 8.31
CA LEU A 111 8.99 2.85 8.11
C LEU A 111 8.62 1.69 9.03
N ARG A 112 9.56 0.75 9.25
CA ARG A 112 9.37 -0.33 10.23
C ARG A 112 9.21 0.22 11.64
N GLU A 113 10.04 1.19 12.02
CA GLU A 113 9.93 1.87 13.30
C GLU A 113 8.61 2.66 13.43
N ALA A 114 8.21 3.40 12.39
CA ALA A 114 6.93 4.13 12.34
C ALA A 114 5.75 3.18 12.59
N TRP A 115 5.72 2.03 11.92
CA TRP A 115 4.71 1.00 12.13
C TRP A 115 4.71 0.46 13.57
N GLN A 116 5.89 0.18 14.13
CA GLN A 116 6.02 -0.27 15.52
C GLN A 116 5.52 0.76 16.53
N ARG A 117 5.64 2.05 16.22
CA ARG A 117 5.13 3.17 17.05
C ARG A 117 3.63 3.40 16.87
N GLY A 118 2.95 2.66 15.96
CA GLY A 118 1.52 2.77 15.74
C GLY A 118 1.13 3.86 14.73
N ILE A 119 2.10 4.44 14.00
CA ILE A 119 1.81 5.30 12.84
C ILE A 119 1.17 4.45 11.76
N VAL A 120 0.06 4.92 11.19
CA VAL A 120 -0.64 4.22 10.12
C VAL A 120 0.21 4.22 8.86
N LEU A 121 0.49 3.04 8.30
CA LEU A 121 1.07 2.94 6.97
C LEU A 121 -0.04 2.68 5.96
N ALA A 122 -0.03 3.40 4.86
CA ALA A 122 -0.99 3.23 3.79
C ALA A 122 -0.31 3.33 2.44
N GLY A 123 -0.83 2.63 1.44
CA GLY A 123 -0.29 2.78 0.09
C GLY A 123 -1.08 2.02 -0.95
N GLY A 124 -0.97 2.48 -2.21
CA GLY A 124 -1.66 1.89 -3.34
C GLY A 124 -0.70 1.34 -4.38
N SER A 125 -1.10 0.24 -5.05
CA SER A 125 -0.27 -0.40 -6.07
C SER A 125 1.13 -0.75 -5.54
N ALA A 126 2.21 -0.17 -6.07
CA ALA A 126 3.58 -0.34 -5.56
C ALA A 126 3.68 -0.03 -4.05
N GLY A 127 2.98 1.03 -3.58
CA GLY A 127 2.93 1.40 -2.16
C GLY A 127 2.12 0.44 -1.29
N GLY A 128 1.22 -0.33 -1.86
CA GLY A 128 0.55 -1.44 -1.18
C GLY A 128 1.40 -2.70 -1.14
N LEU A 129 2.03 -3.01 -2.28
CA LEU A 129 2.86 -4.20 -2.46
C LEU A 129 4.08 -4.19 -1.55
N CYS A 130 4.73 -3.04 -1.38
CA CYS A 130 5.98 -2.93 -0.65
C CYS A 130 5.92 -3.40 0.82
N TRP A 131 4.74 -3.46 1.42
CA TRP A 131 4.57 -3.89 2.83
C TRP A 131 4.72 -5.40 3.01
N PHE A 132 4.49 -6.20 1.95
CA PHE A 132 4.58 -7.65 2.00
C PHE A 132 6.03 -8.16 1.86
N GLU A 133 6.21 -9.46 2.06
CA GLU A 133 7.49 -10.14 1.81
C GLU A 133 7.78 -10.17 0.31
N CYS A 134 6.73 -10.38 -0.50
CA CYS A 134 6.84 -10.47 -1.95
C CYS A 134 5.54 -10.03 -2.65
N GLY A 135 5.56 -9.96 -3.99
CA GLY A 135 4.37 -9.63 -4.77
C GLY A 135 4.60 -9.66 -6.28
N VAL A 136 3.56 -9.33 -7.03
CA VAL A 136 3.60 -9.27 -8.49
C VAL A 136 3.81 -7.85 -8.95
N THR A 137 4.86 -7.60 -9.72
CA THR A 137 5.26 -6.27 -10.20
C THR A 137 5.59 -6.27 -11.68
N ASP A 138 5.44 -5.13 -12.31
CA ASP A 138 5.92 -4.79 -13.66
C ASP A 138 7.21 -3.95 -13.63
N SER A 139 7.85 -3.83 -12.49
CA SER A 139 9.03 -2.99 -12.28
C SER A 139 10.21 -3.31 -13.20
N PHE A 140 10.25 -4.53 -13.75
CA PHE A 140 11.33 -5.01 -14.62
C PHE A 140 10.89 -5.14 -16.09
N GLY A 141 9.72 -4.62 -16.46
CA GLY A 141 9.07 -4.77 -17.76
C GLY A 141 7.84 -5.69 -17.66
N PRO A 142 7.87 -6.93 -18.20
CA PRO A 142 6.76 -7.87 -18.03
C PRO A 142 6.50 -8.20 -16.57
N LEU A 143 5.25 -8.60 -16.23
CA LEU A 143 4.88 -9.00 -14.87
C LEU A 143 5.79 -10.13 -14.35
N ALA A 144 6.41 -9.89 -13.21
CA ALA A 144 7.38 -10.76 -12.57
C ALA A 144 7.19 -10.80 -11.04
N PRO A 145 7.71 -11.84 -10.35
CA PRO A 145 7.76 -11.84 -8.90
C PRO A 145 8.77 -10.80 -8.38
N LEU A 146 8.38 -10.05 -7.37
CA LEU A 146 9.27 -9.29 -6.48
C LEU A 146 9.39 -10.09 -5.19
N ASN A 147 10.61 -10.39 -4.74
CA ASN A 147 10.85 -11.29 -3.59
C ASN A 147 11.47 -10.58 -2.38
N ASP A 148 11.57 -9.28 -2.41
CA ASP A 148 12.34 -8.49 -1.44
C ASP A 148 11.59 -7.24 -0.95
N GLY A 149 10.29 -7.36 -0.72
CA GLY A 149 9.49 -6.33 -0.07
C GLY A 149 9.94 -6.08 1.38
N LEU A 150 9.27 -5.18 2.09
CA LEU A 150 9.65 -4.83 3.47
C LEU A 150 9.33 -5.93 4.50
N GLY A 151 8.46 -6.90 4.17
CA GLY A 151 8.11 -8.01 5.06
C GLY A 151 7.43 -7.59 6.37
N LEU A 152 6.74 -6.46 6.38
CA LEU A 152 5.89 -6.07 7.50
C LEU A 152 4.65 -6.97 7.55
N LEU A 153 4.12 -7.36 6.39
CA LEU A 153 3.04 -8.31 6.20
C LEU A 153 3.59 -9.60 5.58
N PRO A 154 3.13 -10.78 6.07
CA PRO A 154 3.58 -12.06 5.55
C PRO A 154 2.96 -12.37 4.18
N GLY A 155 3.67 -13.17 3.39
CA GLY A 155 3.22 -13.67 2.11
C GLY A 155 3.33 -12.65 0.99
N SER A 156 2.39 -12.69 0.04
CA SER A 156 2.48 -11.94 -1.20
C SER A 156 1.27 -11.04 -1.46
N HIS A 157 1.45 -10.05 -2.35
CA HIS A 157 0.38 -9.17 -2.81
C HIS A 157 0.37 -9.00 -4.33
N CYS A 158 -0.86 -8.97 -4.90
CA CYS A 158 -1.09 -8.62 -6.30
C CYS A 158 -2.12 -7.48 -6.39
N PRO A 159 -1.70 -6.24 -6.69
CA PRO A 159 -2.60 -5.11 -6.95
C PRO A 159 -3.20 -5.18 -8.35
N HIS A 160 -4.16 -4.28 -8.66
CA HIS A 160 -4.80 -4.13 -9.98
C HIS A 160 -5.41 -5.42 -10.52
N TYR A 161 -6.03 -6.21 -9.64
CA TYR A 161 -6.37 -7.60 -9.95
C TYR A 161 -7.51 -7.73 -10.97
N ASP A 162 -8.37 -6.70 -11.08
CA ASP A 162 -9.46 -6.59 -12.07
C ASP A 162 -9.08 -5.75 -13.29
N SER A 163 -8.27 -4.71 -13.10
CA SER A 163 -8.04 -3.69 -14.13
C SER A 163 -6.89 -4.01 -15.09
N GLU A 164 -5.92 -4.84 -14.67
CA GLU A 164 -4.82 -5.30 -15.52
C GLU A 164 -4.99 -6.79 -15.84
N PRO A 165 -5.40 -7.16 -17.09
CA PRO A 165 -5.83 -8.53 -17.42
C PRO A 165 -4.82 -9.63 -17.12
N GLU A 166 -3.51 -9.31 -17.21
CA GLU A 166 -2.43 -10.29 -17.00
C GLU A 166 -2.11 -10.52 -15.50
N ARG A 167 -2.59 -9.68 -14.58
CA ARG A 167 -2.28 -9.81 -13.14
C ARG A 167 -2.82 -11.12 -12.56
N ARG A 168 -4.09 -11.36 -12.75
CA ARG A 168 -4.78 -12.53 -12.17
C ARG A 168 -4.21 -13.86 -12.68
N PRO A 169 -4.04 -14.11 -13.98
CA PRO A 169 -3.43 -15.36 -14.47
C PRO A 169 -1.96 -15.49 -14.06
N THR A 170 -1.19 -14.41 -14.06
CA THR A 170 0.22 -14.43 -13.64
C THR A 170 0.33 -14.78 -12.15
N TYR A 171 -0.46 -14.14 -11.27
CA TYR A 171 -0.40 -14.43 -9.85
C TYR A 171 -0.76 -15.87 -9.54
N LYS A 172 -1.83 -16.40 -10.14
CA LYS A 172 -2.20 -17.81 -10.01
C LYS A 172 -1.11 -18.77 -10.48
N ARG A 173 -0.46 -18.45 -11.60
CA ARG A 173 0.66 -19.26 -12.12
C ARG A 173 1.85 -19.25 -11.14
N LEU A 174 2.18 -18.10 -10.56
CA LEU A 174 3.26 -17.97 -9.58
C LEU A 174 2.93 -18.76 -8.30
N ILE A 175 1.73 -18.61 -7.74
CA ILE A 175 1.27 -19.36 -6.57
C ILE A 175 1.33 -20.86 -6.81
N LYS A 176 0.90 -21.34 -7.99
CA LYS A 176 1.02 -22.74 -8.38
C LYS A 176 2.47 -23.21 -8.46
N GLY A 177 3.38 -22.32 -8.82
CA GLY A 177 4.81 -22.56 -8.91
C GLY A 177 5.57 -22.47 -7.57
N GLY A 178 4.86 -22.31 -6.45
CA GLY A 178 5.46 -22.25 -5.11
C GLY A 178 5.71 -20.82 -4.59
N PHE A 179 5.21 -19.78 -5.29
CA PHE A 179 5.22 -18.42 -4.75
C PHE A 179 4.36 -18.35 -3.48
N PRO A 180 4.76 -17.58 -2.46
CA PRO A 180 4.02 -17.52 -1.21
C PRO A 180 2.56 -17.14 -1.39
N ALA A 181 1.67 -17.87 -0.72
CA ALA A 181 0.25 -17.53 -0.65
C ALA A 181 0.05 -16.10 -0.14
N GLY A 182 -1.00 -15.43 -0.62
CA GLY A 182 -1.17 -14.02 -0.25
C GLY A 182 -2.53 -13.46 -0.59
N TYR A 183 -2.55 -12.17 -0.86
CA TYR A 183 -3.75 -11.40 -1.11
C TYR A 183 -3.68 -10.71 -2.47
N ALA A 184 -4.83 -10.65 -3.14
CA ALA A 184 -5.01 -9.78 -4.31
C ALA A 184 -6.11 -8.76 -4.04
N ALA A 185 -6.06 -7.63 -4.71
CA ALA A 185 -7.05 -6.58 -4.56
C ALA A 185 -7.34 -5.89 -5.88
N ASP A 186 -8.63 -5.72 -6.17
CA ASP A 186 -9.14 -4.93 -7.27
C ASP A 186 -8.92 -3.43 -7.01
N ASP A 187 -9.02 -2.60 -8.05
CA ASP A 187 -8.96 -1.16 -7.90
C ASP A 187 -10.09 -0.64 -7.00
N GLY A 188 -9.74 0.24 -6.06
CA GLY A 188 -10.69 0.78 -5.09
C GLY A 188 -10.97 -0.10 -3.86
N VAL A 189 -10.27 -1.22 -3.75
CA VAL A 189 -10.32 -2.10 -2.56
C VAL A 189 -9.20 -1.76 -1.60
N VAL A 190 -9.49 -1.75 -0.30
CA VAL A 190 -8.51 -1.63 0.78
C VAL A 190 -8.53 -2.90 1.62
N LEU A 191 -7.39 -3.56 1.70
CA LEU A 191 -7.14 -4.63 2.67
C LEU A 191 -6.55 -3.98 3.93
N LEU A 192 -7.32 -3.95 5.02
CA LEU A 192 -6.91 -3.35 6.28
C LEU A 192 -6.31 -4.40 7.20
N PHE A 193 -5.03 -4.24 7.52
CA PHE A 193 -4.33 -5.11 8.46
C PHE A 193 -4.20 -4.44 9.82
N ARG A 194 -4.44 -5.22 10.87
CA ARG A 194 -4.12 -4.89 12.26
C ARG A 194 -3.04 -5.85 12.73
N ASP A 195 -1.90 -5.29 13.14
CA ASP A 195 -0.67 -6.05 13.31
C ASP A 195 -0.29 -6.75 11.97
N ARG A 196 -0.31 -8.05 11.91
CA ARG A 196 0.01 -8.83 10.69
C ARG A 196 -1.19 -9.62 10.16
N GLN A 197 -2.38 -9.36 10.66
CA GLN A 197 -3.60 -10.08 10.33
C GLN A 197 -4.57 -9.18 9.56
N LEU A 198 -5.19 -9.72 8.51
CA LEU A 198 -6.27 -9.05 7.81
C LEU A 198 -7.45 -8.89 8.79
N ALA A 199 -7.83 -7.64 9.04
CA ALA A 199 -8.91 -7.30 9.96
C ALA A 199 -10.21 -6.97 9.23
N GLU A 200 -10.12 -6.30 8.07
CA GLU A 200 -11.29 -5.84 7.32
C GLU A 200 -10.90 -5.67 5.84
N VAL A 201 -11.87 -5.87 4.96
CA VAL A 201 -11.78 -5.46 3.55
C VAL A 201 -12.87 -4.42 3.31
N VAL A 202 -12.48 -3.25 2.78
CA VAL A 202 -13.44 -2.22 2.38
C VAL A 202 -13.28 -1.92 0.91
N THR A 203 -14.36 -1.49 0.26
CA THR A 203 -14.35 -1.12 -1.15
C THR A 203 -15.14 0.16 -1.38
N VAL A 204 -14.76 0.93 -2.41
CA VAL A 204 -15.52 2.09 -2.90
C VAL A 204 -16.29 1.78 -4.18
N ARG A 205 -16.26 0.52 -4.64
CA ARG A 205 -16.96 -0.02 -5.83
C ARG A 205 -17.67 -1.32 -5.46
N GLU A 206 -18.94 -1.45 -5.82
CA GLU A 206 -19.77 -2.61 -5.45
C GLU A 206 -19.23 -3.94 -6.02
N GLU A 207 -18.72 -3.90 -7.25
CA GLU A 207 -18.22 -5.07 -7.97
C GLU A 207 -16.72 -5.39 -7.72
N ALA A 208 -16.03 -4.58 -6.89
CA ALA A 208 -14.63 -4.78 -6.62
C ALA A 208 -14.39 -5.55 -5.32
N HIS A 209 -13.44 -6.49 -5.36
CA HIS A 209 -13.20 -7.46 -4.29
C HIS A 209 -11.74 -7.54 -3.87
N GLY A 210 -11.52 -7.94 -2.63
CA GLY A 210 -10.26 -8.49 -2.16
C GLY A 210 -10.31 -10.02 -2.24
N TYR A 211 -9.16 -10.63 -2.42
CA TYR A 211 -9.05 -12.10 -2.56
C TYR A 211 -7.94 -12.65 -1.68
N ARG A 212 -8.17 -13.83 -1.13
CA ARG A 212 -7.11 -14.72 -0.65
C ARG A 212 -6.77 -15.69 -1.78
N VAL A 213 -5.47 -15.81 -2.11
CA VAL A 213 -4.99 -16.72 -3.15
C VAL A 213 -3.91 -17.62 -2.55
N GLU A 214 -4.13 -18.94 -2.64
CA GLU A 214 -3.24 -19.94 -2.05
C GLU A 214 -3.23 -21.22 -2.89
N CYS A 215 -2.26 -22.10 -2.63
CA CYS A 215 -2.19 -23.41 -3.27
C CYS A 215 -2.40 -24.50 -2.23
N GLY A 216 -3.47 -25.28 -2.35
CA GLY A 216 -3.76 -26.47 -1.58
C GLY A 216 -3.89 -27.69 -2.50
N ASP A 217 -3.29 -28.83 -2.13
CA ASP A 217 -3.34 -30.09 -2.88
C ASP A 217 -3.02 -29.96 -4.38
N GLY A 218 -2.04 -29.07 -4.71
CA GLY A 218 -1.60 -28.82 -6.09
C GLY A 218 -2.57 -27.97 -6.93
N ARG A 219 -3.62 -27.43 -6.32
CA ARG A 219 -4.59 -26.53 -6.97
C ARG A 219 -4.52 -25.14 -6.36
N VAL A 220 -4.64 -24.14 -7.21
CA VAL A 220 -4.75 -22.76 -6.76
C VAL A 220 -6.20 -22.47 -6.40
N GLU A 221 -6.40 -22.11 -5.14
CA GLU A 221 -7.68 -21.66 -4.61
C GLU A 221 -7.66 -20.13 -4.53
N GLU A 222 -8.77 -19.53 -4.95
CA GLU A 222 -8.99 -18.10 -4.91
C GLU A 222 -10.32 -17.85 -4.22
N THR A 223 -10.26 -17.29 -3.02
CA THR A 223 -11.43 -17.01 -2.19
C THR A 223 -11.70 -15.52 -2.16
N VAL A 224 -12.92 -15.13 -2.54
CA VAL A 224 -13.39 -13.75 -2.38
C VAL A 224 -13.55 -13.45 -0.90
N LEU A 225 -12.99 -12.34 -0.47
CA LEU A 225 -13.06 -11.90 0.92
C LEU A 225 -14.34 -11.07 1.16
N PRO A 226 -15.05 -11.27 2.27
CA PRO A 226 -16.16 -10.40 2.64
C PRO A 226 -15.70 -8.94 2.72
N SER A 227 -16.43 -8.03 2.07
CA SER A 227 -16.07 -6.62 2.03
C SER A 227 -17.24 -5.72 2.43
N ARG A 228 -16.92 -4.55 2.98
CA ARG A 228 -17.87 -3.49 3.27
C ARG A 228 -17.71 -2.35 2.27
N LEU A 229 -18.83 -1.95 1.66
CA LEU A 229 -18.85 -0.77 0.78
C LEU A 229 -18.75 0.52 1.61
N LEU A 230 -17.85 1.42 1.20
CA LEU A 230 -17.79 2.79 1.70
C LEU A 230 -18.79 3.64 0.90
N VAL A 231 -19.81 4.14 1.55
CA VAL A 231 -20.86 4.99 0.97
C VAL A 231 -20.61 6.48 1.23
#